data_3df749703b3d8f3f2437ccde70cf81e8
#
_entry.id   3df749703b3d8f3f2437ccde70cf81e8
#
_cell.length_a   1.000
_cell.length_b   1.000
_cell.length_c   1.000
_cell.angle_alpha   90.00
_cell.angle_beta   90.00
_cell.angle_gamma   90.00
#
_symmetry.space_group_name_H-M   'P 1'
#
loop_
_entity.id
_entity.type
_entity.pdbx_description
1 polymer ?
#
loop_
_entity_poly.entity_id
_entity_poly.type
_entity_poly.pdbx_seq_one_letter_code
_entity_poly.pdbx_strand_id
1 'polypeptide(L)'
;MDPKALAKGQHPWAAVLTCADSRIPVEWIFCAGAGELFGVRSAGNTAFNEGVASLEYAVELLQVPLILVMGHSGCGAVTAALGKDPLTPLLEELVTPIRAALDPRDDLPRGIQHNAVYAAAQLAERSAVLHQAVEDGRLTIQPSYFDIASGTVTLL
;
A
#
# COMPACT_ATOMS: atom_id res chain seq x y z
N MET A 1 -6.26 12.63 22.29
CA MET A 1 -5.43 13.30 21.22
C MET A 1 -5.33 14.78 21.57
N ASP A 2 -4.13 15.35 21.59
CA ASP A 2 -3.91 16.80 21.82
C ASP A 2 -3.69 17.52 20.47
N PRO A 3 -4.65 18.34 19.99
CA PRO A 3 -4.52 19.05 18.73
C PRO A 3 -3.31 20.00 18.68
N LYS A 4 -2.89 20.54 19.83
CA LYS A 4 -1.72 21.43 19.90
C LYS A 4 -0.41 20.68 19.69
N ALA A 5 -0.34 19.42 20.10
CA ALA A 5 0.80 18.56 19.83
C ALA A 5 0.86 18.19 18.33
N LEU A 6 -0.27 17.84 17.73
CA LEU A 6 -0.36 17.52 16.29
C LEU A 6 0.00 18.72 15.39
N ALA A 7 -0.32 19.94 15.82
CA ALA A 7 0.03 21.15 15.07
C ALA A 7 1.55 21.40 14.98
N LYS A 8 2.37 20.73 15.80
CA LYS A 8 3.84 20.86 15.80
C LYS A 8 4.54 19.90 14.82
N GLY A 9 3.84 18.88 14.33
CA GLY A 9 4.40 17.89 13.40
C GLY A 9 3.75 16.53 13.53
N GLN A 10 4.27 15.58 12.75
CA GLN A 10 3.85 14.19 12.75
C GLN A 10 5.04 13.27 13.03
N HIS A 11 4.79 12.13 13.68
CA HIS A 11 5.81 11.12 13.99
C HIS A 11 5.22 9.73 13.74
N PRO A 12 4.97 9.38 12.47
CA PRO A 12 4.40 8.09 12.12
C PRO A 12 5.40 6.96 12.42
N TRP A 13 4.92 5.89 13.03
CA TRP A 13 5.73 4.69 13.26
C TRP A 13 5.75 3.74 12.05
N ALA A 14 4.83 3.92 11.09
CA ALA A 14 4.80 3.21 9.82
C ALA A 14 4.16 4.06 8.72
N ALA A 15 4.52 3.76 7.47
CA ALA A 15 3.76 4.16 6.30
C ALA A 15 2.93 2.97 5.78
N VAL A 16 1.74 3.25 5.24
CA VAL A 16 0.87 2.22 4.70
C VAL A 16 0.46 2.59 3.28
N LEU A 17 0.95 1.83 2.30
CA LEU A 17 0.45 1.87 0.92
C LEU A 17 -0.74 0.91 0.81
N THR A 18 -1.93 1.44 0.61
CA THR A 18 -3.14 0.62 0.58
C THR A 18 -4.16 1.09 -0.46
N CYS A 19 -5.27 0.34 -0.57
CA CYS A 19 -6.35 0.68 -1.47
C CYS A 19 -7.11 1.94 -1.04
N ALA A 20 -7.59 2.71 -2.03
CA ALA A 20 -8.52 3.82 -1.82
C ALA A 20 -9.93 3.38 -1.39
N ASP A 21 -10.21 2.08 -1.30
CA ASP A 21 -11.49 1.52 -0.87
C ASP A 21 -11.92 2.12 0.48
N SER A 22 -13.15 2.62 0.54
CA SER A 22 -13.70 3.31 1.71
C SER A 22 -13.81 2.44 2.97
N ARG A 23 -13.74 1.11 2.81
CA ARG A 23 -13.79 0.14 3.92
C ARG A 23 -12.41 -0.10 4.56
N ILE A 24 -11.35 0.59 4.09
CA ILE A 24 -9.96 0.38 4.51
C ILE A 24 -9.41 1.65 5.22
N PRO A 25 -9.96 2.04 6.37
CA PRO A 25 -9.42 3.13 7.19
C PRO A 25 -8.23 2.58 8.01
N VAL A 26 -7.00 2.83 7.56
CA VAL A 26 -5.79 2.23 8.16
C VAL A 26 -5.62 2.57 9.64
N GLU A 27 -5.96 3.79 10.05
CA GLU A 27 -5.89 4.19 11.45
C GLU A 27 -6.82 3.33 12.32
N TRP A 28 -8.00 3.01 11.83
CA TRP A 28 -8.93 2.14 12.55
C TRP A 28 -8.45 0.69 12.57
N ILE A 29 -7.93 0.18 11.44
CA ILE A 29 -7.43 -1.21 11.33
C ILE A 29 -6.28 -1.45 12.31
N PHE A 30 -5.37 -0.49 12.46
CA PHE A 30 -4.19 -0.60 13.33
C PHE A 30 -4.37 0.05 14.71
N CYS A 31 -5.59 0.47 15.06
CA CYS A 31 -5.88 1.17 16.32
C CYS A 31 -4.96 2.39 16.55
N ALA A 32 -4.59 3.07 15.46
CA ALA A 32 -3.68 4.20 15.47
C ALA A 32 -4.43 5.54 15.58
N GLY A 33 -3.82 6.51 16.22
CA GLY A 33 -4.29 7.89 16.29
C GLY A 33 -3.84 8.73 15.09
N ALA A 34 -4.35 9.96 15.00
CA ALA A 34 -3.89 10.92 14.00
C ALA A 34 -2.40 11.23 14.19
N GLY A 35 -1.64 11.23 13.08
CA GLY A 35 -0.20 11.48 13.08
C GLY A 35 0.68 10.25 13.35
N GLU A 36 0.09 9.10 13.65
CA GLU A 36 0.80 7.86 13.96
C GLU A 36 1.05 6.97 12.73
N LEU A 37 0.28 7.12 11.66
CA LEU A 37 0.49 6.43 10.39
C LEU A 37 0.61 7.44 9.25
N PHE A 38 1.46 7.13 8.28
CA PHE A 38 1.58 7.87 7.02
C PHE A 38 0.84 7.11 5.92
N GLY A 39 -0.37 7.55 5.58
CA GLY A 39 -1.23 6.86 4.63
C GLY A 39 -0.99 7.27 3.18
N VAL A 40 -0.69 6.31 2.29
CA VAL A 40 -0.64 6.47 0.84
C VAL A 40 -1.68 5.56 0.21
N ARG A 41 -2.56 6.09 -0.64
CA ARG A 41 -3.72 5.35 -1.15
C ARG A 41 -3.91 5.51 -2.65
N SER A 42 -4.11 4.38 -3.33
CA SER A 42 -4.59 4.32 -4.71
C SER A 42 -5.57 3.16 -4.86
N ALA A 43 -6.42 3.13 -5.88
CA ALA A 43 -7.22 1.93 -6.11
C ALA A 43 -6.30 0.73 -6.43
N GLY A 44 -6.41 -0.33 -5.62
CA GLY A 44 -5.59 -1.54 -5.75
C GLY A 44 -4.15 -1.43 -5.22
N ASN A 45 -3.88 -0.50 -4.31
CA ASN A 45 -2.56 -0.36 -3.64
C ASN A 45 -1.34 -0.39 -4.58
N THR A 46 -1.45 0.23 -5.76
CA THR A 46 -0.37 0.27 -6.77
C THR A 46 0.75 1.22 -6.38
N ALA A 47 1.99 0.89 -6.78
CA ALA A 47 3.16 1.76 -6.59
C ALA A 47 3.20 2.86 -7.67
N PHE A 48 2.32 3.86 -7.59
CA PHE A 48 2.26 4.99 -8.51
C PHE A 48 3.29 6.08 -8.16
N ASN A 49 3.65 6.93 -9.12
CA ASN A 49 4.78 7.87 -8.97
C ASN A 49 4.68 8.76 -7.74
N GLU A 50 3.56 9.43 -7.53
CA GLU A 50 3.33 10.33 -6.41
C GLU A 50 3.27 9.58 -5.08
N GLY A 51 2.81 8.31 -5.11
CA GLY A 51 2.82 7.42 -3.96
C GLY A 51 4.23 7.01 -3.57
N VAL A 52 5.07 6.63 -4.53
CA VAL A 52 6.48 6.29 -4.30
C VAL A 52 7.22 7.52 -3.73
N ALA A 53 7.06 8.69 -4.35
CA ALA A 53 7.67 9.94 -3.85
C ALA A 53 7.20 10.30 -2.43
N SER A 54 5.92 10.05 -2.11
CA SER A 54 5.40 10.26 -0.76
C SER A 54 6.02 9.30 0.25
N LEU A 55 6.27 8.05 -0.15
CA LEU A 55 6.96 7.07 0.69
C LEU A 55 8.44 7.40 0.88
N GLU A 56 9.14 7.93 -0.14
CA GLU A 56 10.49 8.49 0.01
C GLU A 56 10.50 9.60 1.06
N TYR A 57 9.52 10.52 0.99
CA TYR A 57 9.37 11.58 2.00
C TYR A 57 9.20 10.99 3.41
N ALA A 58 8.36 9.98 3.57
CA ALA A 58 8.12 9.33 4.86
C ALA A 58 9.41 8.69 5.42
N VAL A 59 10.20 8.04 4.57
CA VAL A 59 11.44 7.35 4.99
C VAL A 59 12.57 8.35 5.27
N GLU A 60 12.82 9.28 4.36
CA GLU A 60 13.97 10.19 4.48
C GLU A 60 13.75 11.34 5.45
N LEU A 61 12.56 11.93 5.47
CA LEU A 61 12.29 13.12 6.27
C LEU A 61 11.57 12.83 7.58
N LEU A 62 10.75 11.79 7.64
CA LEU A 62 10.06 11.40 8.87
C LEU A 62 10.69 10.16 9.53
N GLN A 63 11.69 9.55 8.89
CA GLN A 63 12.45 8.40 9.41
C GLN A 63 11.56 7.19 9.74
N VAL A 64 10.54 6.95 8.92
CA VAL A 64 9.64 5.82 9.08
C VAL A 64 10.40 4.51 8.81
N PRO A 65 10.43 3.56 9.75
CA PRO A 65 11.20 2.33 9.62
C PRO A 65 10.45 1.18 8.92
N LEU A 66 9.15 1.35 8.66
CA LEU A 66 8.29 0.30 8.11
C LEU A 66 7.35 0.87 7.06
N ILE A 67 7.32 0.25 5.87
CA ILE A 67 6.26 0.42 4.89
C ILE A 67 5.45 -0.87 4.82
N LEU A 68 4.16 -0.82 5.15
CA LEU A 68 3.21 -1.89 4.87
C LEU A 68 2.56 -1.66 3.51
N VAL A 69 2.62 -2.67 2.64
CA VAL A 69 1.87 -2.66 1.37
C VAL A 69 0.69 -3.60 1.53
N MET A 70 -0.49 -3.03 1.75
CA MET A 70 -1.65 -3.79 2.20
C MET A 70 -2.73 -3.90 1.13
N GLY A 71 -2.91 -5.14 0.62
CA GLY A 71 -4.10 -5.55 -0.12
C GLY A 71 -5.27 -5.86 0.82
N HIS A 72 -6.49 -5.98 0.29
CA HIS A 72 -7.66 -6.30 1.11
C HIS A 72 -8.66 -7.20 0.38
N SER A 73 -9.41 -7.99 1.12
CA SER A 73 -10.45 -8.87 0.57
C SER A 73 -11.50 -8.10 -0.24
N GLY A 74 -11.89 -8.64 -1.40
CA GLY A 74 -12.91 -8.03 -2.26
C GLY A 74 -12.46 -6.72 -2.93
N CYS A 75 -11.19 -6.57 -3.26
CA CYS A 75 -10.66 -5.39 -3.93
C CYS A 75 -11.21 -5.24 -5.35
N GLY A 76 -11.95 -4.14 -5.60
CA GLY A 76 -12.57 -3.85 -6.90
C GLY A 76 -11.55 -3.64 -8.03
N ALA A 77 -10.39 -3.04 -7.74
CA ALA A 77 -9.36 -2.82 -8.76
C ALA A 77 -8.71 -4.15 -9.22
N VAL A 78 -8.48 -5.09 -8.30
CA VAL A 78 -7.98 -6.44 -8.66
C VAL A 78 -9.07 -7.21 -9.40
N THR A 79 -10.34 -7.08 -9.00
CA THR A 79 -11.48 -7.66 -9.74
C THR A 79 -11.51 -7.14 -11.19
N ALA A 80 -11.35 -5.84 -11.38
CA ALA A 80 -11.29 -5.24 -12.72
C ALA A 80 -10.07 -5.72 -13.53
N ALA A 81 -8.92 -5.91 -12.87
CA ALA A 81 -7.71 -6.43 -13.51
C ALA A 81 -7.86 -7.89 -13.98
N LEU A 82 -8.57 -8.72 -13.20
CA LEU A 82 -8.90 -10.12 -13.56
C LEU A 82 -9.99 -10.21 -14.64
N GLY A 83 -10.85 -9.19 -14.71
CA GLY A 83 -11.95 -9.11 -15.68
C GLY A 83 -11.48 -8.82 -17.11
N LYS A 84 -12.45 -8.93 -18.04
CA LYS A 84 -12.25 -8.66 -19.47
C LYS A 84 -13.12 -7.49 -19.97
N ASP A 85 -13.87 -6.87 -19.06
CA ASP A 85 -14.73 -5.75 -19.42
C ASP A 85 -13.88 -4.55 -19.83
N PRO A 86 -14.30 -3.76 -20.84
CA PRO A 86 -13.57 -2.57 -21.24
C PRO A 86 -13.57 -1.52 -20.15
N LEU A 87 -12.39 -0.97 -19.90
CA LEU A 87 -12.19 0.10 -18.91
C LEU A 87 -11.96 1.45 -19.61
N THR A 88 -12.14 2.54 -18.87
CA THR A 88 -11.72 3.86 -19.37
C THR A 88 -10.19 3.91 -19.48
N PRO A 89 -9.60 4.78 -20.33
CA PRO A 89 -8.15 4.85 -20.49
C PRO A 89 -7.37 5.01 -19.19
N LEU A 90 -7.83 5.87 -18.27
CA LEU A 90 -7.17 6.06 -16.96
C LEU A 90 -7.32 4.86 -16.02
N LEU A 91 -8.46 4.16 -16.07
CA LEU A 91 -8.63 2.91 -15.32
C LEU A 91 -7.74 1.81 -15.90
N GLU A 92 -7.55 1.76 -17.21
CA GLU A 92 -6.66 0.82 -17.86
C GLU A 92 -5.20 1.04 -17.44
N GLU A 93 -4.74 2.30 -17.39
CA GLU A 93 -3.42 2.67 -16.86
C GLU A 93 -3.25 2.23 -15.40
N LEU A 94 -4.28 2.45 -14.56
CA LEU A 94 -4.27 2.08 -13.15
C LEU A 94 -4.20 0.58 -12.93
N VAL A 95 -4.92 -0.24 -13.71
CA VAL A 95 -4.96 -1.70 -13.52
C VAL A 95 -3.82 -2.42 -14.24
N THR A 96 -3.12 -1.78 -15.17
CA THR A 96 -1.99 -2.38 -15.90
C THR A 96 -0.92 -2.97 -14.96
N PRO A 97 -0.39 -2.27 -13.95
CA PRO A 97 0.56 -2.86 -13.01
C PRO A 97 -0.05 -3.98 -12.16
N ILE A 98 -1.35 -3.92 -11.88
CA ILE A 98 -2.04 -5.02 -11.18
C ILE A 98 -2.05 -6.26 -12.06
N ARG A 99 -2.41 -6.16 -13.35
CA ARG A 99 -2.36 -7.30 -14.29
C ARG A 99 -0.96 -7.90 -14.42
N ALA A 100 0.09 -7.08 -14.36
CA ALA A 100 1.47 -7.56 -14.38
C ALA A 100 1.84 -8.41 -13.15
N ALA A 101 1.14 -8.23 -12.05
CA ALA A 101 1.33 -8.99 -10.81
C ALA A 101 0.60 -10.35 -10.81
N LEU A 102 -0.42 -10.52 -11.66
CA LEU A 102 -1.32 -11.67 -11.60
C LEU A 102 -0.76 -12.92 -12.31
N ASP A 103 -0.97 -14.10 -11.72
CA ASP A 103 -0.85 -15.38 -12.43
C ASP A 103 -2.16 -15.68 -13.17
N PRO A 104 -2.14 -16.25 -14.38
CA PRO A 104 -3.36 -16.62 -15.12
C PRO A 104 -4.32 -17.56 -14.38
N ARG A 105 -3.86 -18.22 -13.33
CA ARG A 105 -4.64 -19.16 -12.52
C ARG A 105 -5.15 -18.54 -11.21
N ASP A 106 -4.91 -17.25 -10.99
CA ASP A 106 -5.32 -16.60 -9.75
C ASP A 106 -6.84 -16.48 -9.67
N ASP A 107 -7.37 -16.87 -8.52
CA ASP A 107 -8.64 -16.37 -8.01
C ASP A 107 -8.45 -14.98 -7.39
N LEU A 108 -9.55 -14.33 -7.03
CA LEU A 108 -9.48 -12.97 -6.48
C LEU A 108 -8.62 -12.86 -5.20
N PRO A 109 -8.74 -13.75 -4.19
CA PRO A 109 -7.90 -13.70 -3.00
C PRO A 109 -6.40 -13.81 -3.29
N ARG A 110 -6.01 -14.74 -4.17
CA ARG A 110 -4.60 -14.91 -4.59
C ARG A 110 -4.09 -13.73 -5.39
N GLY A 111 -4.88 -13.24 -6.35
CA GLY A 111 -4.52 -12.07 -7.14
C GLY A 111 -4.29 -10.83 -6.28
N ILE A 112 -5.07 -10.64 -5.20
CA ILE A 112 -4.86 -9.55 -4.24
C ILE A 112 -3.52 -9.72 -3.51
N GLN A 113 -3.18 -10.93 -3.07
CA GLN A 113 -1.91 -11.21 -2.39
C GLN A 113 -0.72 -11.01 -3.33
N HIS A 114 -0.78 -11.54 -4.56
CA HIS A 114 0.26 -11.35 -5.58
C HIS A 114 0.45 -9.86 -5.89
N ASN A 115 -0.64 -9.11 -6.03
CA ASN A 115 -0.55 -7.66 -6.26
C ASN A 115 0.12 -6.92 -5.09
N ALA A 116 -0.16 -7.28 -3.84
CA ALA A 116 0.49 -6.67 -2.68
C ALA A 116 2.00 -6.97 -2.65
N VAL A 117 2.40 -8.22 -2.92
CA VAL A 117 3.81 -8.62 -3.01
C VAL A 117 4.51 -7.91 -4.17
N TYR A 118 3.89 -7.86 -5.34
CA TYR A 118 4.44 -7.17 -6.50
C TYR A 118 4.60 -5.67 -6.25
N ALA A 119 3.59 -5.01 -5.71
CA ALA A 119 3.67 -3.58 -5.40
C ALA A 119 4.77 -3.27 -4.38
N ALA A 120 4.97 -4.15 -3.38
CA ALA A 120 6.07 -4.02 -2.42
C ALA A 120 7.44 -4.11 -3.10
N ALA A 121 7.64 -5.06 -4.01
CA ALA A 121 8.87 -5.18 -4.79
C ALA A 121 9.11 -3.94 -5.66
N GLN A 122 8.05 -3.43 -6.32
CA GLN A 122 8.12 -2.25 -7.17
C GLN A 122 8.57 -0.97 -6.43
N LEU A 123 8.32 -0.87 -5.12
CA LEU A 123 8.80 0.28 -4.34
C LEU A 123 10.33 0.36 -4.33
N ALA A 124 11.01 -0.74 -4.01
CA ALA A 124 12.47 -0.78 -3.98
C ALA A 124 13.09 -0.76 -5.41
N GLU A 125 12.43 -1.36 -6.40
CA GLU A 125 12.90 -1.34 -7.79
C GLU A 125 12.84 0.06 -8.42
N ARG A 126 11.85 0.86 -8.07
CA ARG A 126 11.60 2.17 -8.68
C ARG A 126 12.23 3.33 -7.94
N SER A 127 12.60 3.13 -6.68
CA SER A 127 13.20 4.16 -5.83
C SER A 127 14.56 3.72 -5.31
N ALA A 128 15.61 4.38 -5.78
CA ALA A 128 16.96 4.19 -5.25
C ALA A 128 17.05 4.57 -3.76
N VAL A 129 16.24 5.51 -3.31
CA VAL A 129 16.16 5.96 -1.91
C VAL A 129 15.60 4.83 -1.04
N LEU A 130 14.46 4.25 -1.42
CA LEU A 130 13.86 3.15 -0.66
C LEU A 130 14.74 1.90 -0.73
N HIS A 131 15.31 1.61 -1.89
CA HIS A 131 16.26 0.50 -2.05
C HIS A 131 17.44 0.62 -1.07
N GLN A 132 18.10 1.78 -1.05
CA GLN A 132 19.24 2.02 -0.16
C GLN A 132 18.84 1.94 1.32
N ALA A 133 17.65 2.45 1.67
CA ALA A 133 17.16 2.37 3.05
C ALA A 133 16.92 0.91 3.51
N VAL A 134 16.49 0.03 2.59
CA VAL A 134 16.36 -1.42 2.86
C VAL A 134 17.75 -2.07 3.02
N GLU A 135 18.68 -1.79 2.11
CA GLU A 135 20.06 -2.33 2.18
C GLU A 135 20.79 -1.90 3.46
N ASP A 136 20.56 -0.67 3.92
CA ASP A 136 21.12 -0.13 5.18
C ASP A 136 20.44 -0.71 6.43
N GLY A 137 19.39 -1.50 6.29
CA GLY A 137 18.60 -2.04 7.40
C GLY A 137 17.77 -0.97 8.15
N ARG A 138 17.57 0.21 7.57
CA ARG A 138 16.77 1.31 8.12
C ARG A 138 15.28 1.17 7.81
N LEU A 139 14.94 0.41 6.76
CA LEU A 139 13.58 0.25 6.26
C LEU A 139 13.24 -1.22 6.07
N THR A 140 12.05 -1.61 6.50
CA THR A 140 11.40 -2.86 6.08
C THR A 140 10.21 -2.51 5.18
N ILE A 141 10.11 -3.16 4.01
CA ILE A 141 8.93 -3.12 3.15
C ILE A 141 8.23 -4.46 3.26
N GLN A 142 7.05 -4.48 3.85
CA GLN A 142 6.31 -5.70 4.18
C GLN A 142 4.98 -5.76 3.45
N PRO A 143 4.78 -6.71 2.51
CA PRO A 143 3.46 -6.96 1.94
C PRO A 143 2.54 -7.61 2.96
N SER A 144 1.25 -7.28 2.88
CA SER A 144 0.22 -7.78 3.81
C SER A 144 -1.16 -7.85 3.15
N TYR A 145 -2.04 -8.60 3.77
CA TYR A 145 -3.42 -8.80 3.34
C TYR A 145 -4.38 -8.56 4.50
N PHE A 146 -5.35 -7.69 4.30
CA PHE A 146 -6.42 -7.41 5.25
C PHE A 146 -7.72 -8.12 4.85
N ASP A 147 -8.21 -8.99 5.70
CA ASP A 147 -9.53 -9.57 5.55
C ASP A 147 -10.59 -8.72 6.26
N ILE A 148 -11.46 -8.10 5.47
CA ILE A 148 -12.52 -7.20 5.97
C ILE A 148 -13.50 -7.95 6.88
N ALA A 149 -13.80 -9.22 6.58
CA ALA A 149 -14.80 -9.97 7.32
C ALA A 149 -14.34 -10.34 8.73
N SER A 150 -13.08 -10.72 8.90
CA SER A 150 -12.51 -11.08 10.19
C SER A 150 -11.82 -9.90 10.91
N GLY A 151 -11.51 -8.82 10.18
CA GLY A 151 -10.71 -7.71 10.69
C GLY A 151 -9.23 -8.06 10.91
N THR A 152 -8.73 -9.13 10.27
CA THR A 152 -7.37 -9.63 10.48
C THR A 152 -6.42 -9.15 9.40
N VAL A 153 -5.23 -8.69 9.79
CA VAL A 153 -4.09 -8.42 8.89
C VAL A 153 -3.12 -9.60 8.95
N THR A 154 -2.78 -10.16 7.80
CA THR A 154 -1.79 -11.24 7.65
C THR A 154 -0.60 -10.71 6.86
N LEU A 155 0.63 -10.93 7.35
CA LEU A 155 1.86 -10.64 6.60
C LEU A 155 2.06 -11.72 5.53
N LEU A 156 2.57 -11.32 4.35
CA LEU A 156 2.79 -12.17 3.19
C LEU A 156 4.27 -12.44 2.96
#